data_dddc67c07f2e9661ed4643699f8c573b
#
_entry.id   dddc67c07f2e9661ed4643699f8c573b
#
_cell.length_a   1.000
_cell.length_b   1.000
_cell.length_c   1.000
_cell.angle_alpha   90.00
_cell.angle_beta   90.00
_cell.angle_gamma   90.00
#
_symmetry.space_group_name_H-M   'P 1'
#
loop_
_entity.id
_entity.type
_entity.pdbx_description
1 polymer ?
#
loop_
_entity_poly.entity_id
_entity_poly.type
_entity_poly.pdbx_seq_one_letter_code
_entity_poly.pdbx_strand_id
1 'polypeptide(L)'
;MWRLIFLILLFGCAGGNLDSDFGAGYVGARYVNDPLGEGRAPDNDPLIRFDAFDCTTFVETVLADGDVQKLNKIRYANGVPDFVRRNHFIETDWITNNSDIVKNVSGRYAPTAVHTVTIDKKNWFKLKHNMDTDFAPRTVRLEYIPHRYVADIKVARPVVVLFLRDNPNIRDKIGTDLAVRHMGFLLPAGTLRHASRRAGAVVDMDFRKYVQRMMESPKNLGIMILEIKK
;
A
#
# COMPACT_ATOMS: atom_id res chain seq x y z
N MET A 1 -34.67 34.42 -36.27
CA MET A 1 -34.40 32.96 -36.15
C MET A 1 -32.92 32.78 -35.80
N TRP A 2 -32.62 32.59 -34.52
CA TRP A 2 -31.25 32.33 -34.06
C TRP A 2 -31.09 30.83 -33.88
N ARG A 3 -30.17 30.23 -34.61
CA ARG A 3 -29.77 28.83 -34.43
C ARG A 3 -28.72 28.75 -33.33
N LEU A 4 -29.08 28.14 -32.20
CA LEU A 4 -28.15 27.71 -31.18
C LEU A 4 -27.36 26.51 -31.75
N ILE A 5 -26.05 26.65 -31.87
CA ILE A 5 -25.12 25.55 -32.16
C ILE A 5 -24.70 24.98 -30.83
N PHE A 6 -25.18 23.76 -30.50
CA PHE A 6 -24.71 22.99 -29.37
C PHE A 6 -23.35 22.36 -29.75
N LEU A 7 -22.28 22.87 -29.13
CA LEU A 7 -20.96 22.27 -29.22
C LEU A 7 -20.92 21.09 -28.28
N ILE A 8 -21.06 19.85 -28.78
CA ILE A 8 -20.86 18.64 -28.04
C ILE A 8 -19.34 18.44 -27.89
N LEU A 9 -18.80 18.73 -26.72
CA LEU A 9 -17.44 18.35 -26.34
C LEU A 9 -17.44 16.83 -26.11
N LEU A 10 -17.00 16.10 -27.11
CA LEU A 10 -16.63 14.68 -26.97
C LEU A 10 -15.37 14.62 -26.11
N PHE A 11 -15.54 14.31 -24.85
CA PHE A 11 -14.42 13.80 -24.01
C PHE A 11 -14.03 12.45 -24.60
N GLY A 12 -13.02 12.44 -25.45
CA GLY A 12 -12.36 11.23 -25.89
C GLY A 12 -11.70 10.59 -24.68
N CYS A 13 -12.17 9.40 -24.28
CA CYS A 13 -11.40 8.49 -23.44
C CYS A 13 -10.13 8.13 -24.22
N ALA A 14 -9.05 8.88 -24.01
CA ALA A 14 -7.72 8.43 -24.39
C ALA A 14 -7.44 7.18 -23.56
N GLY A 15 -7.38 6.02 -24.20
CA GLY A 15 -6.84 4.80 -23.62
C GLY A 15 -5.41 5.06 -23.19
N GLY A 16 -5.23 5.49 -21.94
CA GLY A 16 -3.93 5.73 -21.33
C GLY A 16 -3.16 4.43 -21.28
N ASN A 17 -1.95 4.47 -21.75
CA ASN A 17 -0.98 3.38 -21.64
C ASN A 17 -0.80 3.09 -20.15
N LEU A 18 -1.28 1.94 -19.65
CA LEU A 18 -1.23 1.52 -18.24
C LEU A 18 0.19 1.59 -17.64
N ASP A 19 1.23 1.58 -18.48
CA ASP A 19 2.64 1.70 -18.06
C ASP A 19 3.05 3.13 -17.66
N SER A 20 2.28 4.18 -18.00
CA SER A 20 2.65 5.59 -17.75
C SER A 20 1.89 6.24 -16.61
N ASP A 21 0.74 5.74 -16.20
CA ASP A 21 -0.13 6.49 -15.30
C ASP A 21 -0.03 6.05 -13.83
N PHE A 22 0.14 4.81 -13.49
CA PHE A 22 0.25 4.27 -12.12
C PHE A 22 -0.21 5.24 -11.02
N GLY A 23 -1.48 5.66 -11.10
CA GLY A 23 -2.09 6.57 -10.15
C GLY A 23 -1.66 8.04 -10.28
N ALA A 24 -1.12 8.48 -11.43
CA ALA A 24 -0.77 9.89 -11.67
C ALA A 24 -1.99 10.81 -11.51
N GLY A 25 -3.16 10.35 -11.91
CA GLY A 25 -4.42 11.08 -11.73
C GLY A 25 -4.81 11.36 -10.27
N TYR A 26 -4.17 10.68 -9.31
CA TYR A 26 -4.42 10.89 -7.87
C TYR A 26 -3.35 11.77 -7.18
N VAL A 27 -2.32 12.23 -7.90
CA VAL A 27 -1.33 13.15 -7.34
C VAL A 27 -2.01 14.44 -6.91
N GLY A 28 -1.78 14.85 -5.65
CA GLY A 28 -2.49 15.98 -5.03
C GLY A 28 -3.72 15.58 -4.21
N ALA A 29 -4.26 14.36 -4.35
CA ALA A 29 -5.34 13.88 -3.48
C ALA A 29 -4.89 13.89 -2.00
N ARG A 30 -5.80 14.24 -1.10
CA ARG A 30 -5.47 14.44 0.33
C ARG A 30 -5.00 13.15 1.00
N TYR A 31 -4.08 13.28 1.96
CA TYR A 31 -3.80 12.21 2.89
C TYR A 31 -4.86 12.19 4.00
N VAL A 32 -5.54 11.05 4.16
CA VAL A 32 -6.42 10.75 5.30
C VAL A 32 -6.02 9.38 5.82
N ASN A 33 -5.90 9.23 7.14
CA ASN A 33 -5.57 7.94 7.71
C ASN A 33 -6.78 7.03 7.67
N ASP A 34 -6.62 5.81 7.16
CA ASP A 34 -7.67 4.78 7.04
C ASP A 34 -8.99 5.32 6.43
N PRO A 35 -8.97 5.82 5.17
CA PRO A 35 -10.10 6.55 4.60
C PRO A 35 -11.15 5.65 3.94
N LEU A 36 -10.96 4.34 3.94
CA LEU A 36 -11.87 3.35 3.37
C LEU A 36 -12.30 2.32 4.41
N GLY A 37 -13.59 2.05 4.44
CA GLY A 37 -14.21 1.10 5.34
C GLY A 37 -15.17 0.13 4.64
N GLU A 38 -16.11 -0.43 5.37
CA GLU A 38 -17.11 -1.35 4.88
C GLU A 38 -18.45 -0.68 4.55
N GLY A 39 -18.57 0.65 4.72
CA GLY A 39 -19.84 1.40 4.60
C GLY A 39 -20.85 1.03 5.66
N ARG A 40 -20.44 0.34 6.72
CA ARG A 40 -21.27 -0.13 7.86
C ARG A 40 -20.40 -0.36 9.08
N ALA A 41 -21.00 -0.38 10.26
CA ALA A 41 -20.29 -0.67 11.50
C ALA A 41 -19.47 -2.00 11.41
N PRO A 42 -18.27 -2.05 12.01
CA PRO A 42 -17.68 -1.04 12.90
C PRO A 42 -16.98 0.12 12.17
N ASP A 43 -16.79 0.06 10.85
CA ASP A 43 -16.15 1.09 10.06
C ASP A 43 -17.10 1.59 8.96
N ASN A 44 -17.69 2.78 9.17
CA ASN A 44 -18.68 3.37 8.26
C ASN A 44 -18.06 4.14 7.08
N ASP A 45 -16.75 4.18 6.96
CA ASP A 45 -16.09 4.80 5.81
C ASP A 45 -16.48 4.10 4.50
N PRO A 46 -16.46 4.81 3.36
CA PRO A 46 -16.92 4.26 2.10
C PRO A 46 -16.03 3.12 1.60
N LEU A 47 -16.60 2.18 0.82
CA LEU A 47 -15.84 1.10 0.17
C LEU A 47 -14.80 1.60 -0.83
N ILE A 48 -15.05 2.76 -1.45
CA ILE A 48 -14.15 3.39 -2.44
C ILE A 48 -14.31 4.90 -2.39
N ARG A 49 -13.19 5.61 -2.57
CA ARG A 49 -13.13 7.06 -2.80
C ARG A 49 -11.87 7.41 -3.57
N PHE A 50 -11.83 8.58 -4.20
CA PHE A 50 -10.74 9.02 -5.06
C PHE A 50 -10.13 10.37 -4.65
N ASP A 51 -10.67 11.01 -3.64
CA ASP A 51 -10.26 12.34 -3.17
C ASP A 51 -9.29 12.29 -1.97
N ALA A 52 -9.16 11.12 -1.34
CA ALA A 52 -8.30 10.96 -0.16
C ALA A 52 -7.79 9.52 0.00
N PHE A 53 -6.54 9.40 0.43
CA PHE A 53 -5.85 8.12 0.58
C PHE A 53 -4.92 8.11 1.79
N ASP A 54 -4.70 6.95 2.39
CA ASP A 54 -3.47 6.62 3.06
C ASP A 54 -2.55 5.80 2.12
N CYS A 55 -1.38 5.37 2.62
CA CYS A 55 -0.41 4.67 1.77
C CYS A 55 -0.93 3.33 1.25
N THR A 56 -1.72 2.61 2.03
CA THR A 56 -2.27 1.31 1.66
C THR A 56 -3.41 1.46 0.68
N THR A 57 -4.39 2.28 1.02
CA THR A 57 -5.57 2.51 0.17
C THR A 57 -5.23 3.14 -1.16
N PHE A 58 -4.17 3.97 -1.23
CA PHE A 58 -3.65 4.48 -2.50
C PHE A 58 -3.15 3.35 -3.40
N VAL A 59 -2.27 2.49 -2.88
CA VAL A 59 -1.71 1.37 -3.65
C VAL A 59 -2.82 0.40 -4.08
N GLU A 60 -3.74 0.06 -3.19
CA GLU A 60 -4.87 -0.83 -3.46
C GLU A 60 -5.78 -0.28 -4.57
N THR A 61 -6.13 1.01 -4.50
CA THR A 61 -7.01 1.66 -5.50
C THR A 61 -6.35 1.71 -6.88
N VAL A 62 -5.05 1.98 -6.94
CA VAL A 62 -4.29 1.98 -8.21
C VAL A 62 -4.19 0.56 -8.78
N LEU A 63 -3.89 -0.45 -7.97
CA LEU A 63 -3.86 -1.84 -8.40
C LEU A 63 -5.23 -2.35 -8.86
N ALA A 64 -6.30 -1.82 -8.26
CA ALA A 64 -7.67 -2.13 -8.65
C ALA A 64 -8.14 -1.37 -9.91
N ASP A 65 -7.33 -0.46 -10.44
CA ASP A 65 -7.71 0.41 -11.57
C ASP A 65 -9.01 1.20 -11.30
N GLY A 66 -9.21 1.61 -10.05
CA GLY A 66 -10.42 2.30 -9.60
C GLY A 66 -11.71 1.46 -9.59
N ASP A 67 -11.62 0.16 -9.86
CA ASP A 67 -12.76 -0.76 -9.84
C ASP A 67 -13.02 -1.26 -8.42
N VAL A 68 -14.24 -1.05 -7.91
CA VAL A 68 -14.60 -1.42 -6.53
C VAL A 68 -14.58 -2.93 -6.28
N GLN A 69 -14.89 -3.75 -7.28
CA GLN A 69 -14.89 -5.20 -7.11
C GLN A 69 -13.47 -5.75 -7.05
N LYS A 70 -12.56 -5.23 -7.88
CA LYS A 70 -11.13 -5.54 -7.80
C LYS A 70 -10.56 -5.03 -6.47
N LEU A 71 -10.93 -3.82 -6.05
CA LEU A 71 -10.50 -3.25 -4.78
C LEU A 71 -10.93 -4.14 -3.60
N ASN A 72 -12.16 -4.63 -3.60
CA ASN A 72 -12.65 -5.56 -2.57
C ASN A 72 -11.84 -6.86 -2.54
N LYS A 73 -11.46 -7.41 -3.71
CA LYS A 73 -10.59 -8.61 -3.78
C LYS A 73 -9.21 -8.35 -3.17
N ILE A 74 -8.66 -7.15 -3.36
CA ILE A 74 -7.36 -6.76 -2.82
C ILE A 74 -7.43 -6.50 -1.31
N ARG A 75 -8.50 -5.86 -0.82
CA ARG A 75 -8.63 -5.41 0.56
C ARG A 75 -9.11 -6.49 1.52
N TYR A 76 -9.90 -7.45 1.05
CA TYR A 76 -10.59 -8.41 1.93
C TYR A 76 -10.26 -9.86 1.56
N ALA A 77 -10.10 -10.70 2.57
CA ALA A 77 -10.04 -12.15 2.35
C ALA A 77 -11.30 -12.60 1.61
N ASN A 78 -11.12 -13.32 0.50
CA ASN A 78 -12.19 -13.78 -0.41
C ASN A 78 -12.99 -12.66 -1.09
N GLY A 79 -12.50 -11.40 -1.09
CA GLY A 79 -13.14 -10.28 -1.78
C GLY A 79 -14.48 -9.80 -1.21
N VAL A 80 -14.83 -10.23 0.00
CA VAL A 80 -16.09 -9.85 0.67
C VAL A 80 -15.82 -8.78 1.72
N PRO A 81 -16.39 -7.55 1.58
CA PRO A 81 -16.23 -6.49 2.56
C PRO A 81 -16.71 -6.89 3.95
N ASP A 82 -15.76 -7.02 4.86
CA ASP A 82 -15.98 -7.40 6.25
C ASP A 82 -14.78 -6.94 7.08
N PHE A 83 -15.03 -6.21 8.17
CA PHE A 83 -13.97 -5.62 8.99
C PHE A 83 -13.00 -6.67 9.53
N VAL A 84 -13.48 -7.81 9.98
CA VAL A 84 -12.61 -8.88 10.52
C VAL A 84 -11.81 -9.56 9.41
N ARG A 85 -12.33 -9.58 8.19
CA ARG A 85 -11.69 -10.18 7.01
C ARG A 85 -10.84 -9.20 6.20
N ARG A 86 -10.80 -7.93 6.59
CA ARG A 86 -9.91 -6.94 5.97
C ARG A 86 -8.46 -7.39 6.12
N ASN A 87 -7.64 -7.14 5.12
CA ASN A 87 -6.19 -7.41 5.14
C ASN A 87 -5.46 -6.36 5.99
N HIS A 88 -5.70 -6.39 7.32
CA HIS A 88 -5.17 -5.39 8.26
C HIS A 88 -3.64 -5.37 8.36
N PHE A 89 -3.00 -6.50 8.08
CA PHE A 89 -1.55 -6.65 8.18
C PHE A 89 -0.96 -7.00 6.82
N ILE A 90 -0.05 -6.13 6.35
CA ILE A 90 0.63 -6.35 5.06
C ILE A 90 1.42 -7.65 5.11
N GLU A 91 2.05 -7.94 6.25
CA GLU A 91 2.96 -9.08 6.47
C GLU A 91 2.28 -10.43 6.29
N THR A 92 1.11 -10.62 6.87
CA THR A 92 0.43 -11.92 6.93
C THR A 92 -0.80 -12.02 6.06
N ASP A 93 -1.51 -10.90 5.84
CA ASP A 93 -2.77 -10.89 5.14
C ASP A 93 -2.60 -10.40 3.70
N TRP A 94 -2.18 -9.16 3.53
CA TRP A 94 -2.19 -8.48 2.24
C TRP A 94 -1.29 -9.16 1.20
N ILE A 95 -0.02 -9.46 1.54
CA ILE A 95 0.91 -10.14 0.62
C ILE A 95 0.41 -11.54 0.26
N THR A 96 -0.11 -12.26 1.26
CA THR A 96 -0.58 -13.65 1.07
C THR A 96 -1.84 -13.69 0.20
N ASN A 97 -2.83 -12.86 0.53
CA ASN A 97 -4.12 -12.86 -0.16
C ASN A 97 -4.04 -12.23 -1.55
N ASN A 98 -2.99 -11.45 -1.84
CA ASN A 98 -2.73 -10.84 -3.13
C ASN A 98 -1.55 -11.50 -3.89
N SER A 99 -1.23 -12.74 -3.55
CA SER A 99 -0.11 -13.46 -4.18
C SER A 99 -0.34 -13.77 -5.66
N ASP A 100 -1.56 -13.64 -6.17
CA ASP A 100 -1.92 -13.72 -7.59
C ASP A 100 -1.53 -12.45 -8.37
N ILE A 101 -1.53 -11.27 -7.73
CA ILE A 101 -1.22 -9.98 -8.36
C ILE A 101 0.14 -9.41 -8.01
N VAL A 102 0.77 -9.83 -6.90
CA VAL A 102 2.10 -9.36 -6.50
C VAL A 102 3.04 -10.51 -6.12
N LYS A 103 4.35 -10.28 -6.28
CA LYS A 103 5.39 -11.24 -5.89
C LYS A 103 6.62 -10.51 -5.36
N ASN A 104 7.13 -10.93 -4.21
CA ASN A 104 8.43 -10.42 -3.72
C ASN A 104 9.55 -10.86 -4.66
N VAL A 105 10.27 -9.89 -5.19
CA VAL A 105 11.40 -10.05 -6.09
C VAL A 105 12.64 -9.29 -5.60
N SER A 106 12.69 -8.96 -4.34
CA SER A 106 13.78 -8.17 -3.72
C SER A 106 15.16 -8.71 -4.06
N GLY A 107 15.36 -10.03 -4.00
CA GLY A 107 16.62 -10.68 -4.31
C GLY A 107 17.11 -10.54 -5.78
N ARG A 108 16.26 -10.04 -6.70
CA ARG A 108 16.68 -9.73 -8.08
C ARG A 108 17.40 -8.38 -8.19
N TYR A 109 17.26 -7.52 -7.20
CA TYR A 109 17.76 -6.14 -7.24
C TYR A 109 19.01 -5.94 -6.40
N ALA A 110 19.11 -6.60 -5.24
CA ALA A 110 20.26 -6.48 -4.35
C ALA A 110 20.32 -7.64 -3.35
N PRO A 111 21.42 -7.81 -2.61
CA PRO A 111 21.51 -8.76 -1.48
C PRO A 111 20.39 -8.51 -0.48
N THR A 112 19.78 -9.59 0.00
CA THR A 112 18.66 -9.54 0.94
C THR A 112 19.06 -9.97 2.34
N ALA A 113 18.24 -9.58 3.30
CA ALA A 113 18.23 -10.07 4.68
C ALA A 113 16.80 -10.52 5.03
N VAL A 114 16.65 -11.18 6.15
CA VAL A 114 15.35 -11.66 6.64
C VAL A 114 15.04 -11.02 7.98
N HIS A 115 13.83 -10.47 8.10
CA HIS A 115 13.25 -10.03 9.37
C HIS A 115 12.05 -10.91 9.70
N THR A 116 12.00 -11.41 10.94
CA THR A 116 10.92 -12.30 11.38
C THR A 116 9.99 -11.53 12.31
N VAL A 117 8.69 -11.63 12.05
CA VAL A 117 7.65 -11.01 12.88
C VAL A 117 6.53 -12.00 13.17
N THR A 118 5.87 -11.83 14.31
CA THR A 118 4.69 -12.59 14.68
C THR A 118 3.49 -11.67 14.79
N ILE A 119 2.55 -11.84 13.87
CA ILE A 119 1.29 -11.09 13.87
C ILE A 119 0.26 -11.85 14.69
N ASP A 120 -0.20 -11.22 15.77
CA ASP A 120 -1.25 -11.71 16.66
C ASP A 120 -2.52 -10.86 16.45
N LYS A 121 -3.30 -11.24 15.44
CA LYS A 121 -4.56 -10.54 15.11
C LYS A 121 -5.58 -10.63 16.24
N LYS A 122 -5.65 -11.76 16.93
CA LYS A 122 -6.58 -11.93 18.05
C LYS A 122 -6.33 -10.90 19.15
N ASN A 123 -5.08 -10.76 19.57
CA ASN A 123 -4.72 -9.78 20.60
C ASN A 123 -4.87 -8.34 20.10
N TRP A 124 -4.53 -8.07 18.83
CA TRP A 124 -4.75 -6.77 18.22
C TRP A 124 -6.22 -6.38 18.17
N PHE A 125 -7.12 -7.27 17.71
CA PHE A 125 -8.55 -7.01 17.69
C PHE A 125 -9.12 -6.77 19.10
N LYS A 126 -8.66 -7.57 20.07
CA LYS A 126 -9.09 -7.39 21.46
C LYS A 126 -8.66 -6.04 22.02
N LEU A 127 -7.38 -5.68 21.83
CA LEU A 127 -6.80 -4.46 22.40
C LEU A 127 -7.29 -3.18 21.70
N LYS A 128 -7.43 -3.22 20.37
CA LYS A 128 -7.72 -2.00 19.58
C LYS A 128 -9.18 -1.79 19.28
N HIS A 129 -9.97 -2.87 19.23
CA HIS A 129 -11.36 -2.80 18.80
C HIS A 129 -12.34 -3.43 19.82
N ASN A 130 -11.83 -3.96 20.94
CA ASN A 130 -12.60 -4.72 21.92
C ASN A 130 -13.44 -5.86 21.31
N MET A 131 -12.88 -6.49 20.27
CA MET A 131 -13.50 -7.59 19.53
C MET A 131 -12.79 -8.90 19.87
N ASP A 132 -13.58 -9.95 20.13
CA ASP A 132 -13.06 -11.31 20.28
C ASP A 132 -13.04 -12.01 18.91
N THR A 133 -11.92 -12.59 18.57
CA THR A 133 -11.69 -13.38 17.34
C THR A 133 -10.91 -14.64 17.69
N ASP A 134 -10.92 -15.63 16.80
CA ASP A 134 -10.25 -16.93 16.98
C ASP A 134 -8.98 -17.08 16.13
N PHE A 135 -8.44 -15.96 15.60
CA PHE A 135 -7.19 -15.99 14.82
C PHE A 135 -6.03 -16.51 15.65
N ALA A 136 -5.33 -17.52 15.15
CA ALA A 136 -4.05 -17.94 15.72
C ALA A 136 -2.94 -16.94 15.33
N PRO A 137 -1.96 -16.68 16.20
CA PRO A 137 -0.77 -15.92 15.84
C PRO A 137 -0.03 -16.57 14.66
N ARG A 138 0.48 -15.75 13.73
CA ARG A 138 1.21 -16.20 12.55
C ARG A 138 2.60 -15.57 12.51
N THR A 139 3.63 -16.41 12.48
CA THR A 139 5.01 -15.98 12.32
C THR A 139 5.38 -16.04 10.84
N VAL A 140 5.91 -14.94 10.31
CA VAL A 140 6.36 -14.83 8.93
C VAL A 140 7.78 -14.30 8.82
N ARG A 141 8.46 -14.69 7.77
CA ARG A 141 9.81 -14.24 7.41
C ARG A 141 9.72 -13.29 6.24
N LEU A 142 10.12 -12.06 6.45
CA LEU A 142 10.10 -11.00 5.45
C LEU A 142 11.50 -10.87 4.85
N GLU A 143 11.65 -11.32 3.61
CA GLU A 143 12.88 -11.11 2.84
C GLU A 143 12.87 -9.70 2.25
N TYR A 144 13.89 -8.89 2.60
CA TYR A 144 13.98 -7.48 2.25
C TYR A 144 15.39 -7.08 1.86
N ILE A 145 15.53 -5.97 1.13
CA ILE A 145 16.80 -5.34 0.80
C ILE A 145 17.20 -4.40 1.93
N PRO A 146 18.33 -4.64 2.65
CA PRO A 146 18.81 -3.72 3.66
C PRO A 146 19.05 -2.31 3.13
N HIS A 147 18.76 -1.29 3.95
CA HIS A 147 18.76 0.11 3.55
C HIS A 147 20.07 0.56 2.86
N ARG A 148 21.24 -0.01 3.23
CA ARG A 148 22.55 0.29 2.62
C ARG A 148 22.64 -0.01 1.12
N TYR A 149 21.73 -0.84 0.59
CA TYR A 149 21.69 -1.21 -0.84
C TYR A 149 20.55 -0.53 -1.60
N VAL A 150 19.71 0.26 -0.92
CA VAL A 150 18.44 0.73 -1.52
C VAL A 150 18.62 1.96 -2.42
N ALA A 151 19.61 2.83 -2.14
CA ALA A 151 19.74 4.13 -2.81
C ALA A 151 19.98 4.05 -4.34
N ASP A 152 20.56 2.96 -4.82
CA ASP A 152 20.94 2.80 -6.23
C ASP A 152 20.01 1.85 -7.00
N ILE A 153 18.90 1.43 -6.38
CA ILE A 153 17.93 0.56 -7.02
C ILE A 153 17.22 1.30 -8.16
N LYS A 154 17.21 0.64 -9.32
CA LYS A 154 16.46 1.07 -10.51
C LYS A 154 15.53 -0.04 -10.95
N VAL A 155 14.32 0.32 -11.32
CA VAL A 155 13.31 -0.61 -11.81
C VAL A 155 13.01 -0.32 -13.28
N ALA A 156 12.79 -1.35 -14.07
CA ALA A 156 12.43 -1.21 -15.49
C ALA A 156 10.92 -0.99 -15.71
N ARG A 157 10.13 -1.36 -14.70
CA ARG A 157 8.66 -1.22 -14.68
C ARG A 157 8.22 -0.78 -13.29
N PRO A 158 7.04 -0.16 -13.15
CA PRO A 158 6.49 0.15 -11.84
C PRO A 158 6.40 -1.09 -10.96
N VAL A 159 6.78 -0.94 -9.71
CA VAL A 159 6.71 -1.96 -8.66
C VAL A 159 6.08 -1.39 -7.40
N VAL A 160 5.45 -2.23 -6.59
CA VAL A 160 5.10 -1.83 -5.23
C VAL A 160 6.34 -1.92 -4.36
N VAL A 161 6.64 -0.87 -3.60
CA VAL A 161 7.71 -0.86 -2.61
C VAL A 161 7.11 -0.78 -1.20
N LEU A 162 7.54 -1.71 -0.34
CA LEU A 162 7.19 -1.74 1.08
C LEU A 162 8.40 -1.31 1.90
N PHE A 163 8.21 -0.42 2.85
CA PHE A 163 9.25 0.09 3.75
C PHE A 163 9.17 -0.60 5.10
N LEU A 164 10.23 -1.30 5.48
CA LEU A 164 10.31 -2.08 6.70
C LEU A 164 11.03 -1.33 7.80
N ARG A 165 10.51 -1.51 9.01
CA ARG A 165 11.08 -0.93 10.22
C ARG A 165 11.05 -1.95 11.35
N ASP A 166 12.15 -2.05 12.09
CA ASP A 166 12.17 -2.70 13.38
C ASP A 166 11.55 -1.79 14.45
N ASN A 167 10.58 -2.29 15.19
CA ASN A 167 9.91 -1.55 16.23
C ASN A 167 9.58 -2.47 17.42
N PRO A 168 10.59 -2.81 18.23
CA PRO A 168 10.44 -3.82 19.30
C PRO A 168 9.34 -3.48 20.31
N ASN A 169 9.04 -2.19 20.50
CA ASN A 169 8.03 -1.74 21.47
C ASN A 169 6.62 -1.59 20.87
N ILE A 170 6.41 -1.99 19.62
CA ILE A 170 5.09 -1.82 18.99
C ILE A 170 4.07 -2.79 19.57
N ARG A 171 4.51 -4.00 19.93
CA ARG A 171 3.67 -5.04 20.53
C ARG A 171 2.98 -4.57 21.80
N ASP A 172 3.67 -3.82 22.65
CA ASP A 172 3.10 -3.27 23.90
C ASP A 172 1.97 -2.26 23.62
N LYS A 173 2.01 -1.61 22.45
CA LYS A 173 1.06 -0.55 22.06
C LYS A 173 -0.15 -1.06 21.31
N ILE A 174 0.03 -2.09 20.49
CA ILE A 174 -1.02 -2.58 19.60
C ILE A 174 -1.30 -4.09 19.73
N GLY A 175 -0.61 -4.78 20.63
CA GLY A 175 -0.84 -6.20 20.88
C GLY A 175 -0.15 -7.16 19.93
N THR A 176 0.60 -6.67 18.94
CA THR A 176 1.24 -7.50 17.91
C THR A 176 2.49 -6.82 17.35
N ASP A 177 3.32 -7.57 16.61
CA ASP A 177 4.39 -6.97 15.80
C ASP A 177 3.80 -6.19 14.61
N LEU A 178 4.61 -5.30 14.05
CA LEU A 178 4.33 -4.56 12.83
C LEU A 178 5.64 -4.08 12.22
N ALA A 179 6.02 -4.63 11.08
CA ALA A 179 7.26 -4.29 10.38
C ALA A 179 7.04 -3.37 9.19
N VAL A 180 6.01 -3.61 8.38
CA VAL A 180 5.71 -2.76 7.22
C VAL A 180 5.03 -1.47 7.70
N ARG A 181 5.69 -0.34 7.46
CA ARG A 181 5.27 0.97 7.97
C ARG A 181 4.78 1.91 6.88
N HIS A 182 5.07 1.60 5.65
CA HIS A 182 4.70 2.43 4.52
C HIS A 182 4.78 1.64 3.22
N MET A 183 4.02 2.07 2.23
CA MET A 183 4.08 1.52 0.88
C MET A 183 3.81 2.60 -0.18
N GLY A 184 4.21 2.31 -1.42
CA GLY A 184 4.01 3.17 -2.58
C GLY A 184 4.48 2.49 -3.85
N PHE A 185 4.50 3.23 -4.95
CA PHE A 185 5.05 2.75 -6.23
C PHE A 185 6.42 3.35 -6.47
N LEU A 186 7.41 2.50 -6.77
CA LEU A 186 8.66 2.93 -7.37
C LEU A 186 8.53 2.84 -8.89
N LEU A 187 8.71 3.97 -9.56
CA LEU A 187 8.57 4.11 -11.00
C LEU A 187 9.96 4.09 -11.69
N PRO A 188 10.04 3.74 -12.99
CA PRO A 188 11.29 3.62 -13.73
C PRO A 188 12.20 4.87 -13.68
N ALA A 189 11.61 6.06 -13.61
CA ALA A 189 12.34 7.33 -13.50
C ALA A 189 13.01 7.57 -12.14
N GLY A 190 12.96 6.61 -11.21
CA GLY A 190 13.44 6.79 -9.84
C GLY A 190 12.51 7.64 -8.98
N THR A 191 11.24 7.71 -9.34
CA THR A 191 10.20 8.42 -8.61
C THR A 191 9.48 7.48 -7.66
N LEU A 192 9.34 7.88 -6.40
CA LEU A 192 8.43 7.27 -5.43
C LEU A 192 7.11 8.02 -5.47
N ARG A 193 6.05 7.36 -5.94
CA ARG A 193 4.67 7.86 -5.84
C ARG A 193 3.97 7.22 -4.67
N HIS A 194 3.51 8.03 -3.73
CA HIS A 194 2.90 7.52 -2.51
C HIS A 194 1.97 8.53 -1.84
N ALA A 195 0.97 8.06 -1.09
CA ALA A 195 0.22 8.94 -0.19
C ALA A 195 1.09 9.24 1.05
N SER A 196 1.53 10.48 1.16
CA SER A 196 2.48 10.94 2.17
C SER A 196 1.78 11.63 3.32
N ARG A 197 1.79 11.02 4.51
CA ARG A 197 1.28 11.68 5.72
C ARG A 197 1.98 13.02 5.99
N ARG A 198 3.29 13.10 5.72
CA ARG A 198 4.07 14.33 5.95
C ARG A 198 3.71 15.45 4.98
N ALA A 199 3.45 15.11 3.71
CA ALA A 199 3.04 16.08 2.71
C ALA A 199 1.53 16.41 2.78
N GLY A 200 0.73 15.59 3.47
CA GLY A 200 -0.72 15.72 3.53
C GLY A 200 -1.42 15.31 2.24
N ALA A 201 -0.72 14.67 1.30
CA ALA A 201 -1.25 14.34 -0.02
C ALA A 201 -0.53 13.16 -0.67
N VAL A 202 -1.09 12.67 -1.79
CA VAL A 202 -0.38 11.82 -2.75
C VAL A 202 0.63 12.68 -3.49
N VAL A 203 1.90 12.24 -3.48
CA VAL A 203 3.01 13.02 -4.06
C VAL A 203 3.98 12.13 -4.82
N ASP A 204 4.67 12.74 -5.76
CA ASP A 204 5.86 12.22 -6.41
C ASP A 204 7.11 12.76 -5.71
N MET A 205 8.01 11.85 -5.33
CA MET A 205 9.27 12.21 -4.67
C MET A 205 10.44 11.47 -5.34
N ASP A 206 11.59 12.11 -5.35
CA ASP A 206 12.84 11.42 -5.68
C ASP A 206 13.06 10.27 -4.68
N PHE A 207 13.12 9.04 -5.18
CA PHE A 207 13.24 7.84 -4.36
C PHE A 207 14.53 7.81 -3.56
N ARG A 208 15.64 8.19 -4.18
CA ARG A 208 16.97 8.23 -3.53
C ARG A 208 16.97 9.20 -2.35
N LYS A 209 16.44 10.40 -2.55
CA LYS A 209 16.31 11.41 -1.47
C LYS A 209 15.38 10.94 -0.35
N TYR A 210 14.31 10.23 -0.71
CA TYR A 210 13.40 9.64 0.28
C TYR A 210 14.10 8.59 1.15
N VAL A 211 14.81 7.65 0.52
CA VAL A 211 15.55 6.59 1.20
C VAL A 211 16.68 7.15 2.07
N GLN A 212 17.44 8.13 1.58
CA GLN A 212 18.50 8.78 2.36
C GLN A 212 17.97 9.33 3.69
N ARG A 213 16.82 10.00 3.67
CA ARG A 213 16.17 10.48 4.92
C ARG A 213 15.71 9.34 5.82
N MET A 214 15.26 8.22 5.24
CA MET A 214 14.90 7.05 6.04
C MET A 214 16.11 6.44 6.76
N MET A 215 17.30 6.46 6.12
CA MET A 215 18.54 5.95 6.69
C MET A 215 19.00 6.71 7.95
N GLU A 216 18.50 7.90 8.20
CA GLU A 216 18.79 8.67 9.43
C GLU A 216 18.28 7.95 10.70
N SER A 217 17.33 7.01 10.56
CA SER A 217 16.84 6.22 11.70
C SER A 217 17.37 4.79 11.64
N PRO A 218 18.11 4.32 12.66
CA PRO A 218 18.63 2.96 12.72
C PRO A 218 17.53 1.89 12.82
N LYS A 219 16.30 2.31 13.13
CA LYS A 219 15.14 1.40 13.16
C LYS A 219 14.63 1.03 11.77
N ASN A 220 14.98 1.78 10.74
CA ASN A 220 14.58 1.44 9.36
C ASN A 220 15.47 0.32 8.85
N LEU A 221 14.85 -0.80 8.47
CA LEU A 221 15.53 -2.00 8.01
C LEU A 221 15.90 -1.89 6.52
N GLY A 222 14.96 -1.45 5.70
CA GLY A 222 15.10 -1.41 4.26
C GLY A 222 13.77 -1.53 3.56
N ILE A 223 13.76 -2.15 2.37
CA ILE A 223 12.56 -2.27 1.54
C ILE A 223 12.34 -3.69 1.03
N MET A 224 11.07 -4.03 0.79
CA MET A 224 10.69 -5.13 -0.10
C MET A 224 10.23 -4.57 -1.43
N ILE A 225 10.58 -5.25 -2.52
CA ILE A 225 10.11 -4.93 -3.88
C ILE A 225 9.15 -6.02 -4.32
N LEU A 226 7.91 -5.62 -4.58
CA LEU A 226 6.89 -6.51 -5.09
C LEU A 226 6.66 -6.21 -6.58
N GLU A 227 6.98 -7.18 -7.43
CA GLU A 227 6.60 -7.15 -8.85
C GLU A 227 5.10 -7.30 -8.99
N ILE A 228 4.50 -6.47 -9.85
CA ILE A 228 3.09 -6.55 -10.19
C ILE A 228 2.95 -7.54 -11.34
N LYS A 229 2.20 -8.61 -11.12
CA LYS A 229 1.91 -9.64 -12.13
C LYS A 229 0.86 -9.12 -13.11
N LYS A 230 1.03 -9.49 -14.37
CA LYS A 230 0.04 -9.21 -15.42
C LYS A 230 -1.08 -10.24 -15.42
#